data_f0f1feffce1ed6f981e25e55d0804687
#
_entry.id   f0f1feffce1ed6f981e25e55d0804687
#
_cell.length_a   1.000
_cell.length_b   1.000
_cell.length_c   1.000
_cell.angle_alpha   90.00
_cell.angle_beta   90.00
_cell.angle_gamma   90.00
#
_symmetry.space_group_name_H-M   'P 1'
#
loop_
_entity.id
_entity.type
_entity.pdbx_description
1 polymer ?
#
loop_
_entity_poly.entity_id
_entity_poly.type
_entity_poly.pdbx_seq_one_letter_code
_entity_poly.pdbx_strand_id
1 'polypeptide(L)'
;KAARIKHPLEIWAAALKAMDDAETSDELTPLHRSCGYRDALALGLLALRPIRLKNLTQLTLSEHLKFDGSRWQCSFSGHDTKEKQSLHFALPTDVEFVTHFERYLTVHRPLLLRDLHDVKQSKPVSQLTGPLWISTRRTSMSQHSLYWNTCRLSERLFNVRLNPHLMRDCAASAMSSDAPEYILAAARILGHSTLTTTIEHYEQSSMLSAGAHLNDFIGQLQAVSYSEGHEEDLFALPFEQPFEENEEEQE
;
A
#
# COMPACT_ATOMS: atom_id res chain seq x y z
N LYS A 1 -11.49 9.40 10.30
CA LYS A 1 -10.36 8.66 9.70
C LYS A 1 -10.87 7.77 8.56
N ALA A 2 -11.92 6.99 8.79
CA ALA A 2 -12.50 6.05 7.80
C ALA A 2 -12.82 6.73 6.45
N ALA A 3 -13.43 7.90 6.43
CA ALA A 3 -13.76 8.65 5.21
C ALA A 3 -12.55 9.04 4.35
N ARG A 4 -11.32 8.87 4.84
CA ARG A 4 -10.07 9.19 4.14
C ARG A 4 -9.31 7.94 3.68
N ILE A 5 -9.81 6.75 4.00
CA ILE A 5 -9.20 5.50 3.58
C ILE A 5 -9.52 5.28 2.09
N LYS A 6 -8.49 4.93 1.34
CA LYS A 6 -8.57 4.59 -0.08
C LYS A 6 -7.96 3.23 -0.30
N HIS A 7 -8.52 2.47 -1.23
CA HIS A 7 -7.96 1.17 -1.55
C HIS A 7 -6.58 1.30 -2.22
N PRO A 8 -5.56 0.50 -1.85
CA PRO A 8 -4.21 0.59 -2.45
C PRO A 8 -4.20 0.48 -3.97
N LEU A 9 -5.05 -0.37 -4.57
CA LEU A 9 -5.15 -0.51 -6.02
C LEU A 9 -5.74 0.73 -6.69
N GLU A 10 -6.68 1.43 -6.04
CA GLU A 10 -7.19 2.73 -6.52
C GLU A 10 -6.07 3.78 -6.56
N ILE A 11 -5.24 3.79 -5.50
CA ILE A 11 -4.11 4.72 -5.40
C ILE A 11 -3.05 4.37 -6.45
N TRP A 12 -2.78 3.09 -6.65
CA TRP A 12 -1.84 2.61 -7.67
C TRP A 12 -2.29 3.00 -9.09
N ALA A 13 -3.53 2.71 -9.46
CA ALA A 13 -4.08 3.08 -10.76
C ALA A 13 -4.01 4.59 -11.04
N ALA A 14 -4.31 5.42 -10.02
CA ALA A 14 -4.18 6.87 -10.15
C ALA A 14 -2.72 7.33 -10.25
N ALA A 15 -1.78 6.64 -9.58
CA ALA A 15 -0.36 6.92 -9.69
C ALA A 15 0.19 6.57 -11.08
N LEU A 16 -0.22 5.43 -11.67
CA LEU A 16 0.11 5.05 -13.05
C LEU A 16 -0.33 6.16 -14.01
N LYS A 17 -1.60 6.53 -13.95
CA LYS A 17 -2.12 7.61 -14.80
C LYS A 17 -1.34 8.92 -14.61
N ALA A 18 -1.00 9.27 -13.37
CA ALA A 18 -0.25 10.49 -13.09
C ALA A 18 1.21 10.45 -13.62
N MET A 19 1.83 9.25 -13.71
CA MET A 19 3.13 9.08 -14.35
C MET A 19 3.02 9.30 -15.87
N ASP A 20 2.03 8.70 -16.51
CA ASP A 20 1.79 8.86 -17.95
C ASP A 20 1.43 10.31 -18.31
N ASP A 21 0.54 10.94 -17.55
CA ASP A 21 0.17 12.35 -17.71
C ASP A 21 1.41 13.28 -17.56
N ALA A 22 2.29 12.99 -16.60
CA ALA A 22 3.51 13.76 -16.42
C ALA A 22 4.49 13.58 -17.58
N GLU A 23 4.63 12.38 -18.14
CA GLU A 23 5.55 12.09 -19.23
C GLU A 23 5.08 12.71 -20.56
N THR A 24 3.78 12.65 -20.83
CA THR A 24 3.18 13.08 -22.10
C THR A 24 2.81 14.56 -22.16
N SER A 25 2.83 15.27 -21.03
CA SER A 25 2.44 16.69 -20.97
C SER A 25 3.38 17.60 -21.74
N ASP A 26 2.91 18.26 -22.80
CA ASP A 26 3.66 19.25 -23.57
C ASP A 26 3.80 20.60 -22.86
N GLU A 27 2.96 20.85 -21.86
CA GLU A 27 2.98 22.10 -21.10
C GLU A 27 4.10 22.15 -20.05
N LEU A 28 4.63 20.97 -19.66
CA LEU A 28 5.65 20.85 -18.62
C LEU A 28 7.06 20.83 -19.24
N THR A 29 7.98 21.53 -18.58
CA THR A 29 9.40 21.37 -18.89
C THR A 29 9.88 19.95 -18.56
N PRO A 30 10.96 19.45 -19.20
CA PRO A 30 11.50 18.12 -18.88
C PRO A 30 11.80 17.91 -17.40
N LEU A 31 12.24 18.95 -16.70
CA LEU A 31 12.47 18.92 -15.25
C LEU A 31 11.15 18.72 -14.48
N HIS A 32 10.10 19.46 -14.83
CA HIS A 32 8.81 19.36 -14.17
C HIS A 32 8.13 18.02 -14.47
N ARG A 33 8.24 17.49 -15.70
CA ARG A 33 7.81 16.12 -16.04
C ARG A 33 8.47 15.11 -15.12
N SER A 34 9.80 15.17 -14.99
CA SER A 34 10.55 14.25 -14.13
C SER A 34 10.21 14.38 -12.64
N CYS A 35 9.89 15.59 -12.16
CA CYS A 35 9.39 15.80 -10.81
C CYS A 35 8.01 15.15 -10.62
N GLY A 36 7.08 15.38 -11.54
CA GLY A 36 5.74 14.80 -11.51
C GLY A 36 5.77 13.27 -11.54
N TYR A 37 6.56 12.72 -12.45
CA TYR A 37 6.77 11.28 -12.57
C TYR A 37 7.34 10.65 -11.28
N ARG A 38 8.40 11.24 -10.72
CA ARG A 38 8.99 10.82 -9.44
C ARG A 38 7.97 10.81 -8.31
N ASP A 39 7.19 11.87 -8.19
CA ASP A 39 6.23 12.04 -7.10
C ASP A 39 5.08 11.03 -7.24
N ALA A 40 4.63 10.75 -8.46
CA ALA A 40 3.64 9.73 -8.77
C ALA A 40 4.17 8.31 -8.50
N LEU A 41 5.40 8.01 -8.90
CA LEU A 41 6.05 6.73 -8.58
C LEU A 41 6.20 6.52 -7.07
N ALA A 42 6.58 7.57 -6.32
CA ALA A 42 6.69 7.49 -4.86
C ALA A 42 5.33 7.21 -4.20
N LEU A 43 4.25 7.81 -4.70
CA LEU A 43 2.88 7.54 -4.26
C LEU A 43 2.47 6.10 -4.56
N GLY A 44 2.73 5.62 -5.79
CA GLY A 44 2.45 4.24 -6.21
C GLY A 44 3.23 3.21 -5.40
N LEU A 45 4.53 3.46 -5.15
CA LEU A 45 5.33 2.58 -4.30
C LEU A 45 4.77 2.50 -2.87
N LEU A 46 4.31 3.62 -2.30
CA LEU A 46 3.68 3.63 -0.98
C LEU A 46 2.34 2.86 -0.96
N ALA A 47 1.59 2.84 -2.05
CA ALA A 47 0.38 2.06 -2.16
C ALA A 47 0.66 0.55 -2.16
N LEU A 48 1.66 0.12 -2.95
CA LEU A 48 2.03 -1.29 -3.12
C LEU A 48 2.95 -1.80 -2.00
N ARG A 49 3.77 -0.93 -1.40
CA ARG A 49 4.70 -1.23 -0.30
C ARG A 49 4.71 -0.08 0.69
N PRO A 50 3.84 -0.09 1.69
CA PRO A 50 3.63 1.01 2.62
C PRO A 50 4.76 1.10 3.67
N ILE A 51 5.97 1.33 3.21
CA ILE A 51 7.17 1.50 4.06
C ILE A 51 7.11 2.83 4.82
N ARG A 52 7.83 2.90 5.94
CA ARG A 52 7.88 4.15 6.73
C ARG A 52 8.57 5.27 5.93
N LEU A 53 8.09 6.50 6.09
CA LEU A 53 8.62 7.66 5.36
C LEU A 53 10.14 7.83 5.53
N LYS A 54 10.68 7.60 6.73
CA LYS A 54 12.14 7.62 6.95
C LYS A 54 12.85 6.66 6.01
N ASN A 55 12.41 5.39 5.98
CA ASN A 55 13.01 4.36 5.13
C ASN A 55 12.81 4.67 3.65
N LEU A 56 11.60 5.11 3.24
CA LEU A 56 11.34 5.55 1.86
C LEU A 56 12.34 6.63 1.42
N THR A 57 12.56 7.63 2.27
CA THR A 57 13.47 8.75 1.94
C THR A 57 14.93 8.31 1.86
N GLN A 58 15.34 7.33 2.66
CA GLN A 58 16.70 6.81 2.71
C GLN A 58 17.04 5.81 1.60
N LEU A 59 16.06 5.42 0.76
CA LEU A 59 16.34 4.46 -0.32
C LEU A 59 17.49 4.93 -1.20
N THR A 60 18.51 4.08 -1.29
CA THR A 60 19.74 4.30 -2.03
C THR A 60 20.00 3.08 -2.92
N LEU A 61 20.26 3.33 -4.20
CA LEU A 61 20.64 2.29 -5.15
C LEU A 61 22.01 1.74 -4.79
N SER A 62 22.21 0.45 -4.98
CA SER A 62 23.37 -0.36 -4.60
C SER A 62 23.56 -0.61 -3.11
N GLU A 63 23.02 0.20 -2.24
CA GLU A 63 23.07 0.02 -0.79
C GLU A 63 21.79 -0.67 -0.28
N HIS A 64 20.66 0.04 -0.37
CA HIS A 64 19.36 -0.47 0.07
C HIS A 64 18.61 -1.23 -1.03
N LEU A 65 18.74 -0.80 -2.28
CA LEU A 65 18.08 -1.41 -3.43
C LEU A 65 19.10 -2.09 -4.33
N LYS A 66 18.90 -3.39 -4.55
CA LYS A 66 19.75 -4.22 -5.42
C LYS A 66 18.88 -5.03 -6.36
N PHE A 67 19.28 -5.08 -7.62
CA PHE A 67 18.68 -5.96 -8.61
C PHE A 67 19.40 -7.31 -8.56
N ASP A 68 18.67 -8.39 -8.31
CA ASP A 68 19.24 -9.75 -8.18
C ASP A 68 19.31 -10.53 -9.50
N GLY A 69 18.97 -9.89 -10.61
CA GLY A 69 18.86 -10.49 -11.94
C GLY A 69 17.42 -10.80 -12.37
N SER A 70 16.48 -10.84 -11.42
CA SER A 70 15.05 -11.08 -11.67
C SER A 70 14.14 -10.01 -11.07
N ARG A 71 14.51 -9.47 -9.92
CA ARG A 71 13.70 -8.51 -9.17
C ARG A 71 14.55 -7.55 -8.34
N TRP A 72 13.93 -6.45 -7.96
CA TRP A 72 14.53 -5.49 -7.04
C TRP A 72 14.32 -5.92 -5.59
N GLN A 73 15.41 -6.10 -4.85
CA GLN A 73 15.41 -6.39 -3.42
C GLN A 73 15.69 -5.12 -2.63
N CYS A 74 14.93 -4.92 -1.56
CA CYS A 74 15.12 -3.82 -0.63
C CYS A 74 15.59 -4.38 0.73
N SER A 75 16.65 -3.76 1.29
CA SER A 75 17.27 -4.20 2.51
C SER A 75 17.68 -3.00 3.37
N PHE A 76 17.24 -2.98 4.61
CA PHE A 76 17.69 -2.03 5.63
C PHE A 76 18.30 -2.78 6.80
N SER A 77 19.39 -2.27 7.33
CA SER A 77 19.96 -2.78 8.57
C SER A 77 19.08 -2.38 9.78
N GLY A 78 19.23 -3.08 10.90
CA GLY A 78 18.50 -2.74 12.12
C GLY A 78 18.81 -1.31 12.63
N HIS A 79 19.98 -0.75 12.31
CA HIS A 79 20.32 0.63 12.67
C HIS A 79 19.50 1.67 11.92
N ASP A 80 19.04 1.35 10.72
CA ASP A 80 18.29 2.27 9.84
C ASP A 80 16.81 2.27 10.14
N THR A 81 16.31 1.25 10.84
CA THR A 81 14.91 1.08 11.16
C THR A 81 14.56 1.61 12.57
N LYS A 82 13.30 2.04 12.75
CA LYS A 82 12.81 2.52 14.04
C LYS A 82 12.83 1.40 15.11
N GLU A 83 12.47 0.19 14.68
CA GLU A 83 12.33 -0.97 15.58
C GLU A 83 13.66 -1.71 15.82
N LYS A 84 14.77 -1.20 15.32
CA LYS A 84 16.10 -1.83 15.38
C LYS A 84 16.14 -3.26 14.84
N GLN A 85 15.20 -3.61 13.97
CA GLN A 85 15.14 -4.89 13.27
C GLN A 85 15.48 -4.69 11.81
N SER A 86 16.23 -5.61 11.21
CA SER A 86 16.50 -5.59 9.78
C SER A 86 15.20 -5.77 8.99
N LEU A 87 15.08 -5.02 7.90
CA LEU A 87 13.93 -5.07 7.03
C LEU A 87 14.37 -5.52 5.63
N HIS A 88 13.81 -6.64 5.16
CA HIS A 88 14.10 -7.20 3.85
C HIS A 88 12.80 -7.52 3.12
N PHE A 89 12.67 -7.05 1.89
CA PHE A 89 11.52 -7.35 1.05
C PHE A 89 11.84 -7.12 -0.43
N ALA A 90 11.11 -7.80 -1.32
CA ALA A 90 11.15 -7.49 -2.74
C ALA A 90 10.24 -6.29 -3.05
N LEU A 91 10.66 -5.42 -3.98
CA LEU A 91 9.74 -4.46 -4.60
C LEU A 91 8.67 -5.22 -5.39
N PRO A 92 7.54 -4.58 -5.74
CA PRO A 92 6.54 -5.21 -6.60
C PRO A 92 7.17 -5.75 -7.89
N THR A 93 6.74 -6.95 -8.29
CA THR A 93 7.22 -7.63 -9.50
C THR A 93 6.23 -7.55 -10.65
N ASP A 94 5.16 -6.83 -10.46
CA ASP A 94 4.17 -6.51 -11.48
C ASP A 94 4.87 -5.73 -12.61
N VAL A 95 4.51 -6.09 -13.85
CA VAL A 95 5.18 -5.58 -15.06
C VAL A 95 5.05 -4.07 -15.17
N GLU A 96 3.90 -3.50 -14.82
CA GLU A 96 3.67 -2.06 -14.87
C GLU A 96 4.57 -1.33 -13.88
N PHE A 97 4.64 -1.84 -12.61
CA PHE A 97 5.54 -1.25 -11.63
C PHE A 97 7.00 -1.30 -12.07
N VAL A 98 7.48 -2.45 -12.52
CA VAL A 98 8.87 -2.63 -12.95
C VAL A 98 9.19 -1.69 -14.11
N THR A 99 8.31 -1.61 -15.11
CA THR A 99 8.46 -0.72 -16.26
C THR A 99 8.58 0.74 -15.85
N HIS A 100 7.67 1.24 -15.00
CA HIS A 100 7.71 2.62 -14.54
C HIS A 100 8.89 2.90 -13.60
N PHE A 101 9.26 1.94 -12.76
CA PHE A 101 10.40 2.05 -11.87
C PHE A 101 11.72 2.17 -12.65
N GLU A 102 11.93 1.29 -13.62
CA GLU A 102 13.11 1.33 -14.47
C GLU A 102 13.13 2.55 -15.41
N ARG A 103 11.96 2.96 -15.90
CA ARG A 103 11.80 4.22 -16.63
C ARG A 103 12.24 5.42 -15.79
N TYR A 104 11.85 5.46 -14.52
CA TYR A 104 12.32 6.48 -13.59
C TYR A 104 13.84 6.45 -13.46
N LEU A 105 14.44 5.27 -13.26
CA LEU A 105 15.87 5.11 -13.05
C LEU A 105 16.69 5.52 -14.27
N THR A 106 16.21 5.23 -15.47
CA THR A 106 16.98 5.40 -16.73
C THR A 106 16.71 6.72 -17.43
N VAL A 107 15.56 7.34 -17.20
CA VAL A 107 15.16 8.59 -17.89
C VAL A 107 15.02 9.75 -16.91
N HIS A 108 14.10 9.65 -15.97
CA HIS A 108 13.72 10.80 -15.14
C HIS A 108 14.75 11.12 -14.05
N ARG A 109 15.34 10.11 -13.42
CA ARG A 109 16.34 10.32 -12.38
C ARG A 109 17.62 10.96 -12.93
N PRO A 110 18.20 10.55 -14.07
CA PRO A 110 19.31 11.25 -14.71
C PRO A 110 18.98 12.70 -15.07
N LEU A 111 17.76 12.98 -15.56
CA LEU A 111 17.33 14.35 -15.84
C LEU A 111 17.27 15.21 -14.55
N LEU A 112 16.80 14.65 -13.44
CA LEU A 112 16.80 15.32 -12.15
C LEU A 112 18.22 15.58 -11.63
N LEU A 113 19.15 14.66 -11.85
CA LEU A 113 20.58 14.83 -11.57
C LEU A 113 21.26 15.80 -12.55
N ARG A 114 20.62 16.09 -13.69
CA ARG A 114 21.20 16.79 -14.84
C ARG A 114 22.47 16.09 -15.36
N ASP A 115 22.50 14.80 -15.22
CA ASP A 115 23.55 13.95 -15.75
C ASP A 115 23.15 13.44 -17.13
N LEU A 116 23.31 14.31 -18.12
CA LEU A 116 23.00 13.99 -19.54
C LEU A 116 23.95 12.94 -20.13
N HIS A 117 25.06 12.66 -19.46
CA HIS A 117 25.99 11.64 -19.87
C HIS A 117 25.44 10.25 -19.59
N ASP A 118 24.84 10.04 -18.43
CA ASP A 118 24.19 8.77 -18.06
C ASP A 118 22.95 8.48 -18.92
N VAL A 119 22.21 9.50 -19.34
CA VAL A 119 21.08 9.34 -20.29
C VAL A 119 21.55 8.81 -21.64
N LYS A 120 22.73 9.23 -22.11
CA LYS A 120 23.29 8.82 -23.42
C LYS A 120 23.99 7.46 -23.38
N GLN A 121 24.52 7.05 -22.24
CA GLN A 121 25.33 5.82 -22.11
C GLN A 121 24.57 4.61 -21.59
N SER A 122 23.26 4.70 -21.31
CA SER A 122 22.41 3.56 -20.89
C SER A 122 23.11 2.59 -19.93
N LYS A 123 23.62 3.08 -18.79
CA LYS A 123 24.18 2.19 -17.77
C LYS A 123 23.14 1.15 -17.37
N PRO A 124 23.50 -0.13 -17.25
CA PRO A 124 22.59 -1.13 -16.70
C PRO A 124 22.05 -0.67 -15.33
N VAL A 125 20.78 -0.88 -15.10
CA VAL A 125 20.13 -0.49 -13.83
C VAL A 125 20.82 -1.05 -12.59
N SER A 126 21.44 -2.22 -12.70
CA SER A 126 22.24 -2.87 -11.66
C SER A 126 23.51 -2.12 -11.26
N GLN A 127 24.00 -1.21 -12.10
CA GLN A 127 25.20 -0.40 -11.84
C GLN A 127 24.90 1.00 -11.34
N LEU A 128 23.61 1.36 -11.25
CA LEU A 128 23.21 2.66 -10.74
C LEU A 128 23.44 2.74 -9.22
N THR A 129 23.89 3.90 -8.75
CA THR A 129 24.21 4.16 -7.34
C THR A 129 23.59 5.46 -6.85
N GLY A 130 23.63 5.67 -5.53
CA GLY A 130 23.22 6.92 -4.92
C GLY A 130 21.70 6.98 -4.59
N PRO A 131 21.21 8.13 -4.09
CA PRO A 131 19.84 8.27 -3.62
C PRO A 131 18.82 7.92 -4.69
N LEU A 132 17.76 7.21 -4.31
CA LEU A 132 16.65 6.92 -5.24
C LEU A 132 15.89 8.21 -5.60
N TRP A 133 15.48 8.98 -4.60
CA TRP A 133 14.66 10.18 -4.79
C TRP A 133 15.52 11.43 -4.91
N ILE A 134 15.52 12.03 -6.09
CA ILE A 134 16.33 13.20 -6.39
C ILE A 134 15.47 14.46 -6.36
N SER A 135 15.93 15.48 -5.65
CA SER A 135 15.30 16.80 -5.58
C SER A 135 15.63 17.65 -6.82
N THR A 136 14.91 18.77 -6.99
CA THR A 136 15.23 19.77 -8.03
C THR A 136 16.61 20.42 -7.85
N ARG A 137 17.20 20.28 -6.65
CA ARG A 137 18.56 20.77 -6.32
C ARG A 137 19.65 19.74 -6.64
N ARG A 138 19.32 18.62 -7.28
CA ARG A 138 20.22 17.50 -7.65
C ARG A 138 20.75 16.73 -6.44
N THR A 139 20.13 16.84 -5.32
CA THR A 139 20.47 16.11 -4.08
C THR A 139 19.35 15.16 -3.69
N SER A 140 19.61 14.30 -2.71
CA SER A 140 18.56 13.50 -2.10
C SER A 140 17.40 14.36 -1.64
N MET A 141 16.17 13.86 -1.80
CA MET A 141 14.99 14.52 -1.25
C MET A 141 14.98 14.40 0.27
N SER A 142 14.54 15.48 0.94
CA SER A 142 14.28 15.44 2.38
C SER A 142 12.96 14.70 2.68
N GLN A 143 12.82 14.19 3.91
CA GLN A 143 11.54 13.61 4.37
C GLN A 143 10.39 14.62 4.26
N HIS A 144 10.65 15.88 4.57
CA HIS A 144 9.67 16.96 4.45
C HIS A 144 9.18 17.13 3.00
N SER A 145 10.12 17.19 2.04
CA SER A 145 9.76 17.32 0.62
C SER A 145 8.95 16.11 0.12
N LEU A 146 9.37 14.91 0.45
CA LEU A 146 8.68 13.68 0.04
C LEU A 146 7.28 13.58 0.67
N TYR A 147 7.15 13.93 1.96
CA TYR A 147 5.87 14.00 2.65
C TYR A 147 4.90 14.96 1.96
N TRP A 148 5.33 16.21 1.74
CA TRP A 148 4.47 17.23 1.16
C TRP A 148 4.10 16.95 -0.31
N ASN A 149 5.02 16.39 -1.09
CA ASN A 149 4.74 16.00 -2.46
C ASN A 149 3.70 14.88 -2.52
N THR A 150 3.83 13.86 -1.67
CA THR A 150 2.84 12.78 -1.55
C THR A 150 1.46 13.33 -1.15
N CYS A 151 1.41 14.19 -0.13
CA CYS A 151 0.16 14.80 0.34
C CYS A 151 -0.51 15.63 -0.75
N ARG A 152 0.25 16.48 -1.43
CA ARG A 152 -0.25 17.39 -2.47
C ARG A 152 -0.72 16.65 -3.71
N LEU A 153 0.02 15.62 -4.12
CA LEU A 153 -0.37 14.77 -5.24
C LEU A 153 -1.66 14.02 -4.94
N SER A 154 -1.76 13.36 -3.78
CA SER A 154 -2.96 12.63 -3.40
C SER A 154 -4.18 13.55 -3.23
N GLU A 155 -3.99 14.76 -2.71
CA GLU A 155 -5.06 15.77 -2.61
C GLU A 155 -5.59 16.17 -4.00
N ARG A 156 -4.71 16.32 -4.99
CA ARG A 156 -5.09 16.60 -6.38
C ARG A 156 -5.82 15.43 -7.04
N LEU A 157 -5.39 14.19 -6.78
CA LEU A 157 -5.96 12.99 -7.42
C LEU A 157 -7.27 12.55 -6.79
N PHE A 158 -7.43 12.69 -5.48
CA PHE A 158 -8.55 12.11 -4.72
C PHE A 158 -9.38 13.13 -3.96
N ASN A 159 -9.02 14.41 -4.01
CA ASN A 159 -9.57 15.44 -3.13
C ASN A 159 -9.41 15.09 -1.62
N VAL A 160 -8.42 14.22 -1.32
CA VAL A 160 -8.09 13.75 0.03
C VAL A 160 -6.58 13.73 0.20
N ARG A 161 -6.11 14.34 1.28
CA ARG A 161 -4.70 14.34 1.63
C ARG A 161 -4.31 13.02 2.29
N LEU A 162 -3.64 12.15 1.52
CA LEU A 162 -3.07 10.89 1.97
C LEU A 162 -1.59 11.10 2.32
N ASN A 163 -1.28 11.20 3.59
CA ASN A 163 0.11 11.21 4.03
C ASN A 163 0.68 9.79 4.09
N PRO A 164 2.01 9.60 4.11
CA PRO A 164 2.63 8.28 4.13
C PRO A 164 2.21 7.39 5.31
N HIS A 165 1.78 7.98 6.44
CA HIS A 165 1.26 7.20 7.56
C HIS A 165 -0.14 6.68 7.25
N LEU A 166 -1.01 7.53 6.70
CA LEU A 166 -2.36 7.11 6.30
C LEU A 166 -2.34 6.06 5.18
N MET A 167 -1.33 6.07 4.29
CA MET A 167 -1.11 5.02 3.28
C MET A 167 -0.93 3.64 3.92
N ARG A 168 -0.29 3.58 5.09
CA ARG A 168 -0.14 2.34 5.85
C ARG A 168 -1.47 1.87 6.44
N ASP A 169 -2.30 2.81 6.90
CA ASP A 169 -3.67 2.50 7.35
C ASP A 169 -4.54 2.02 6.17
N CYS A 170 -4.38 2.60 4.98
CA CYS A 170 -5.05 2.15 3.76
C CYS A 170 -4.69 0.69 3.43
N ALA A 171 -3.40 0.35 3.47
CA ALA A 171 -2.95 -1.02 3.24
C ALA A 171 -3.44 -1.99 4.33
N ALA A 172 -3.37 -1.61 5.61
CA ALA A 172 -3.89 -2.43 6.70
C ALA A 172 -5.38 -2.68 6.56
N SER A 173 -6.16 -1.65 6.22
CA SER A 173 -7.60 -1.74 6.02
C SER A 173 -7.96 -2.65 4.85
N ALA A 174 -7.30 -2.51 3.70
CA ALA A 174 -7.53 -3.36 2.54
C ALA A 174 -7.18 -4.83 2.84
N MET A 175 -6.02 -5.10 3.47
CA MET A 175 -5.65 -6.48 3.83
C MET A 175 -6.63 -7.09 4.83
N SER A 176 -7.15 -6.31 5.77
CA SER A 176 -8.15 -6.80 6.74
C SER A 176 -9.49 -7.11 6.09
N SER A 177 -9.90 -6.35 5.07
CA SER A 177 -11.18 -6.54 4.38
C SER A 177 -11.12 -7.62 3.30
N ASP A 178 -10.07 -7.60 2.47
CA ASP A 178 -10.02 -8.41 1.26
C ASP A 178 -9.32 -9.74 1.47
N ALA A 179 -8.43 -9.83 2.47
CA ALA A 179 -7.61 -11.01 2.72
C ALA A 179 -7.29 -11.17 4.22
N PRO A 180 -8.32 -11.38 5.07
CA PRO A 180 -8.17 -11.44 6.53
C PRO A 180 -7.23 -12.54 7.01
N GLU A 181 -7.08 -13.62 6.24
CA GLU A 181 -6.14 -14.72 6.51
C GLU A 181 -4.67 -14.29 6.50
N TYR A 182 -4.35 -13.16 5.84
CA TYR A 182 -2.98 -12.63 5.80
C TYR A 182 -2.71 -11.54 6.85
N ILE A 183 -3.55 -11.38 7.87
CA ILE A 183 -3.42 -10.31 8.88
C ILE A 183 -2.05 -10.30 9.57
N LEU A 184 -1.45 -11.48 9.81
CA LEU A 184 -0.11 -11.60 10.38
C LEU A 184 0.98 -11.15 9.39
N ALA A 185 0.78 -11.42 8.11
CA ALA A 185 1.67 -10.94 7.07
C ALA A 185 1.57 -9.41 6.93
N ALA A 186 0.34 -8.85 7.03
CA ALA A 186 0.11 -7.42 7.06
C ALA A 186 0.90 -6.74 8.18
N ALA A 187 0.84 -7.27 9.40
CA ALA A 187 1.59 -6.74 10.55
C ALA A 187 3.10 -6.70 10.28
N ARG A 188 3.65 -7.76 9.66
CA ARG A 188 5.08 -7.82 9.29
C ARG A 188 5.44 -6.82 8.20
N ILE A 189 4.65 -6.73 7.12
CA ILE A 189 4.86 -5.77 6.01
C ILE A 189 4.80 -4.33 6.53
N LEU A 190 3.86 -4.06 7.43
CA LEU A 190 3.73 -2.76 8.08
C LEU A 190 4.82 -2.53 9.14
N GLY A 191 5.58 -3.55 9.54
CA GLY A 191 6.61 -3.47 10.58
C GLY A 191 6.00 -2.98 11.90
N HIS A 192 4.86 -3.51 12.29
CA HIS A 192 4.28 -3.24 13.59
C HIS A 192 5.02 -4.09 14.63
N SER A 193 5.51 -3.45 15.69
CA SER A 193 6.18 -4.13 16.81
C SER A 193 5.19 -4.93 17.66
N THR A 194 3.89 -4.54 17.62
CA THR A 194 2.80 -5.25 18.29
C THR A 194 1.70 -5.56 17.29
N LEU A 195 1.04 -6.69 17.44
CA LEU A 195 -0.10 -7.10 16.62
C LEU A 195 -1.38 -6.29 16.94
N THR A 196 -1.42 -5.61 18.08
CA THR A 196 -2.62 -4.93 18.59
C THR A 196 -3.21 -3.97 17.57
N THR A 197 -2.41 -3.08 16.99
CA THR A 197 -2.92 -2.12 15.98
C THR A 197 -3.46 -2.81 14.73
N THR A 198 -2.86 -3.93 14.33
CA THR A 198 -3.31 -4.70 13.17
C THR A 198 -4.59 -5.48 13.49
N ILE A 199 -4.69 -6.01 14.71
CA ILE A 199 -5.89 -6.71 15.21
C ILE A 199 -7.07 -5.74 15.35
N GLU A 200 -6.87 -4.53 15.88
CA GLU A 200 -7.90 -3.50 15.96
C GLU A 200 -8.51 -3.16 14.58
N HIS A 201 -7.69 -3.07 13.55
CA HIS A 201 -8.17 -2.89 12.17
C HIS A 201 -8.93 -4.11 11.66
N TYR A 202 -8.46 -5.31 11.98
CA TYR A 202 -9.12 -6.57 11.63
C TYR A 202 -10.47 -6.71 12.30
N GLU A 203 -10.56 -6.47 13.61
CA GLU A 203 -11.82 -6.56 14.36
C GLU A 203 -12.87 -5.58 13.83
N GLN A 204 -12.49 -4.33 13.54
CA GLN A 204 -13.39 -3.34 12.95
C GLN A 204 -13.90 -3.75 11.57
N SER A 205 -13.04 -4.24 10.69
CA SER A 205 -13.44 -4.69 9.35
C SER A 205 -14.25 -5.98 9.40
N SER A 206 -13.90 -6.90 10.28
CA SER A 206 -14.63 -8.16 10.52
C SER A 206 -16.05 -7.90 11.04
N MET A 207 -16.23 -6.97 11.98
CA MET A 207 -17.56 -6.59 12.48
C MET A 207 -18.43 -5.93 11.40
N LEU A 208 -17.84 -5.05 10.57
CA LEU A 208 -18.55 -4.41 9.47
C LEU A 208 -18.95 -5.43 8.40
N SER A 209 -18.03 -6.34 8.04
CA SER A 209 -18.29 -7.41 7.09
C SER A 209 -19.35 -8.39 7.61
N ALA A 210 -19.27 -8.81 8.87
CA ALA A 210 -20.27 -9.68 9.50
C ALA A 210 -21.65 -9.01 9.52
N GLY A 211 -21.72 -7.71 9.82
CA GLY A 211 -22.95 -6.94 9.77
C GLY A 211 -23.54 -6.83 8.35
N ALA A 212 -22.72 -6.66 7.34
CA ALA A 212 -23.17 -6.65 5.94
C ALA A 212 -23.70 -8.03 5.52
N HIS A 213 -22.98 -9.10 5.81
CA HIS A 213 -23.43 -10.47 5.52
C HIS A 213 -24.73 -10.83 6.23
N LEU A 214 -24.89 -10.38 7.48
CA LEU A 214 -26.15 -10.58 8.22
C LEU A 214 -27.31 -9.84 7.56
N ASN A 215 -27.10 -8.60 7.15
CA ASN A 215 -28.13 -7.82 6.44
C ASN A 215 -28.49 -8.45 5.08
N ASP A 216 -27.52 -8.95 4.33
CA ASP A 216 -27.77 -9.66 3.07
C ASP A 216 -28.55 -10.96 3.31
N PHE A 217 -28.20 -11.72 4.34
CA PHE A 217 -28.90 -12.93 4.74
C PHE A 217 -30.34 -12.63 5.16
N ILE A 218 -30.57 -11.62 6.00
CA ILE A 218 -31.91 -11.19 6.40
C ILE A 218 -32.71 -10.74 5.16
N GLY A 219 -32.09 -9.99 4.24
CA GLY A 219 -32.74 -9.58 2.98
C GLY A 219 -33.15 -10.76 2.11
N GLN A 220 -32.32 -11.80 2.01
CA GLN A 220 -32.64 -13.03 1.30
C GLN A 220 -33.80 -13.78 1.96
N LEU A 221 -33.83 -13.92 3.29
CA LEU A 221 -34.93 -14.53 4.00
C LEU A 221 -36.27 -13.78 3.79
N GLN A 222 -36.22 -12.45 3.84
CA GLN A 222 -37.41 -11.63 3.57
C GLN A 222 -37.90 -11.79 2.14
N ALA A 223 -36.99 -11.86 1.15
CA ALA A 223 -37.35 -12.07 -0.25
C ALA A 223 -38.02 -13.45 -0.49
N VAL A 224 -37.56 -14.50 0.19
CA VAL A 224 -38.14 -15.85 0.12
C VAL A 224 -39.55 -15.84 0.77
N SER A 225 -39.72 -15.23 1.94
CA SER A 225 -41.03 -15.16 2.59
C SER A 225 -42.08 -14.37 1.81
N TYR A 226 -41.66 -13.35 1.03
CA TYR A 226 -42.55 -12.62 0.12
C TYR A 226 -42.90 -13.39 -1.16
N SER A 227 -42.07 -14.35 -1.58
CA SER A 227 -42.29 -15.12 -2.81
C SER A 227 -43.19 -16.33 -2.62
N GLU A 228 -43.31 -16.85 -1.39
CA GLU A 228 -44.02 -18.10 -1.11
C GLU A 228 -45.41 -17.96 -0.50
N GLY A 229 -45.95 -16.78 -0.27
CA GLY A 229 -47.37 -16.54 0.04
C GLY A 229 -48.01 -17.44 1.09
N HIS A 230 -47.26 -18.06 2.01
CA HIS A 230 -47.72 -18.86 3.11
C HIS A 230 -47.43 -18.24 4.47
N GLU A 231 -48.48 -17.79 5.10
CA GLU A 231 -48.49 -17.11 6.40
C GLU A 231 -48.46 -18.06 7.61
N GLU A 232 -48.26 -19.35 7.43
CA GLU A 232 -48.24 -20.31 8.55
C GLU A 232 -47.07 -21.28 8.39
N ASP A 233 -46.07 -21.16 9.26
CA ASP A 233 -45.07 -22.13 9.75
C ASP A 233 -43.63 -21.61 9.94
N LEU A 234 -43.43 -20.31 10.16
CA LEU A 234 -42.07 -19.78 10.37
C LEU A 234 -41.60 -19.86 11.85
N PHE A 235 -42.39 -20.47 12.75
CA PHE A 235 -42.03 -20.61 14.18
C PHE A 235 -41.81 -22.06 14.66
N ALA A 236 -41.71 -23.01 13.76
CA ALA A 236 -41.37 -24.39 14.09
C ALA A 236 -39.86 -24.68 13.85
N LEU A 237 -38.98 -23.96 14.49
CA LEU A 237 -37.61 -24.43 14.69
C LEU A 237 -37.57 -25.22 16.01
N PRO A 238 -37.09 -26.48 16.02
CA PRO A 238 -36.94 -27.24 17.27
C PRO A 238 -35.76 -26.67 18.05
N PHE A 239 -36.06 -25.79 18.98
CA PHE A 239 -35.17 -25.41 20.08
C PHE A 239 -35.38 -26.42 21.20
N GLU A 240 -34.84 -27.62 21.05
CA GLU A 240 -34.68 -28.56 22.16
C GLU A 240 -33.43 -29.41 21.95
N GLN A 241 -32.32 -28.94 22.51
CA GLN A 241 -31.38 -29.82 23.20
C GLN A 241 -30.83 -29.06 24.40
N PRO A 242 -31.12 -29.53 25.63
CA PRO A 242 -30.54 -28.98 26.84
C PRO A 242 -29.06 -29.37 26.92
N PHE A 243 -28.24 -28.42 27.33
CA PHE A 243 -26.87 -28.67 27.74
C PHE A 243 -26.89 -29.67 28.90
N GLU A 244 -26.33 -30.85 28.72
CA GLU A 244 -25.98 -31.74 29.83
C GLU A 244 -24.75 -31.17 30.53
N GLU A 245 -24.96 -30.66 31.75
CA GLU A 245 -23.91 -30.36 32.71
C GLU A 245 -23.30 -31.70 33.18
N ASN A 246 -22.08 -31.99 32.71
CA ASN A 246 -21.28 -33.04 33.31
C ASN A 246 -20.67 -32.50 34.60
N GLU A 247 -21.31 -32.83 35.74
CA GLU A 247 -20.68 -32.83 37.04
C GLU A 247 -19.69 -33.98 37.10
N GLU A 248 -18.39 -33.73 36.99
CA GLU A 248 -17.36 -34.66 37.44
C GLU A 248 -17.07 -34.38 38.90
N GLU A 249 -17.51 -35.33 39.73
CA GLU A 249 -17.18 -35.45 41.13
C GLU A 249 -15.67 -35.68 41.33
N GLN A 250 -15.17 -35.00 42.35
CA GLN A 250 -13.86 -35.22 42.93
C GLN A 250 -13.83 -36.51 43.74
N GLU A 251 -12.82 -37.34 43.54
CA GLU A 251 -12.09 -38.10 44.56
C GLU A 251 -10.57 -38.08 44.26
#